data_1cb0686e17d5a21867a27293b96bfcf9
#
_entry.id   1cb0686e17d5a21867a27293b96bfcf9
#
_cell.length_a   1.000
_cell.length_b   1.000
_cell.length_c   1.000
_cell.angle_alpha   90.00
_cell.angle_beta   90.00
_cell.angle_gamma   90.00
#
_symmetry.space_group_name_H-M   'P 1'
#
loop_
_entity.id
_entity.type
_entity.pdbx_description
1 polymer ?
#
loop_
_entity_poly.entity_id
_entity_poly.type
_entity_poly.pdbx_seq_one_letter_code
_entity_poly.pdbx_strand_id
1 'polypeptide(L)'
;DDTCPVCGKRLGYKGLSYANLGVFSCSCGFARSKPDVSAESVFPDGSFILRADGDKTVCAPALPGLYNVYNSVGAVAAAVACGVPLKQAADAAQDFDCGFGRMESFPLGKRGARMILIKNAAAADQTLNEVCRAPGEKTLVLAVNDRTADGTDISWLDEADFGMLARRGKIMRVYVCGDRAEAA
;
A
#
# COMPACT_ATOMS: atom_id res chain seq x y z
N ASP A 1 -3.47 -15.76 -5.71
CA ASP A 1 -3.78 -16.92 -6.52
C ASP A 1 -3.81 -16.48 -8.00
N ASP A 2 -3.06 -17.14 -8.85
CA ASP A 2 -2.99 -16.86 -10.29
C ASP A 2 -3.83 -17.87 -11.13
N THR A 3 -4.78 -18.53 -10.47
CA THR A 3 -5.67 -19.53 -11.06
C THR A 3 -7.00 -18.92 -11.50
N CYS A 4 -7.40 -19.21 -12.72
CA CYS A 4 -8.69 -18.75 -13.26
C CYS A 4 -9.86 -19.42 -12.50
N PRO A 5 -10.78 -18.66 -11.90
CA PRO A 5 -11.90 -19.21 -11.15
C PRO A 5 -12.95 -19.90 -12.05
N VAL A 6 -12.90 -19.68 -13.37
CA VAL A 6 -13.85 -20.25 -14.32
C VAL A 6 -13.39 -21.62 -14.86
N CYS A 7 -12.10 -21.75 -15.18
CA CYS A 7 -11.61 -22.96 -15.87
C CYS A 7 -10.40 -23.62 -15.21
N GLY A 8 -9.91 -23.12 -14.08
CA GLY A 8 -8.77 -23.66 -13.36
C GLY A 8 -7.40 -23.47 -14.00
N LYS A 9 -7.32 -22.85 -15.20
CA LYS A 9 -6.04 -22.58 -15.87
C LYS A 9 -5.36 -21.36 -15.25
N ARG A 10 -4.05 -21.26 -15.43
CA ARG A 10 -3.27 -20.11 -14.99
C ARG A 10 -3.71 -18.83 -15.71
N LEU A 11 -3.82 -17.73 -14.98
CA LEU A 11 -4.09 -16.40 -15.53
C LEU A 11 -2.82 -15.83 -16.16
N GLY A 12 -2.96 -15.20 -17.32
CA GLY A 12 -1.91 -14.36 -17.91
C GLY A 12 -2.06 -12.91 -17.45
N TYR A 13 -0.95 -12.23 -17.16
CA TYR A 13 -0.94 -10.83 -16.74
C TYR A 13 -0.20 -9.96 -17.76
N LYS A 14 -0.81 -8.87 -18.19
CA LYS A 14 -0.13 -7.83 -18.99
C LYS A 14 0.69 -6.86 -18.13
N GLY A 15 0.42 -6.82 -16.84
CA GLY A 15 1.13 -6.04 -15.85
C GLY A 15 0.59 -6.34 -14.46
N LEU A 16 1.50 -6.39 -13.49
CA LEU A 16 1.20 -6.44 -12.06
C LEU A 16 1.39 -5.05 -11.49
N SER A 17 0.45 -4.62 -10.66
CA SER A 17 0.49 -3.28 -10.06
C SER A 17 0.86 -3.35 -8.58
N TYR A 18 0.15 -4.17 -7.79
CA TYR A 18 0.33 -4.33 -6.36
C TYR A 18 -0.03 -5.76 -5.96
N ALA A 19 0.86 -6.48 -5.32
CA ALA A 19 0.70 -7.89 -5.00
C ALA A 19 0.24 -8.68 -6.26
N ASN A 20 -0.89 -9.35 -6.20
CA ASN A 20 -1.50 -10.08 -7.31
C ASN A 20 -2.54 -9.27 -8.09
N LEU A 21 -2.63 -7.95 -7.82
CA LEU A 21 -3.51 -7.07 -8.57
C LEU A 21 -2.85 -6.66 -9.89
N GLY A 22 -3.56 -6.84 -10.99
CA GLY A 22 -3.03 -6.54 -12.32
C GLY A 22 -4.08 -6.66 -13.42
N VAL A 23 -3.63 -6.48 -14.65
CA VAL A 23 -4.45 -6.67 -15.84
C VAL A 23 -4.35 -8.13 -16.27
N PHE A 24 -5.27 -8.96 -15.79
CA PHE A 24 -5.30 -10.39 -16.05
C PHE A 24 -6.25 -10.76 -17.19
N SER A 25 -5.94 -11.87 -17.82
CA SER A 25 -6.82 -12.54 -18.81
C SER A 25 -6.58 -14.06 -18.82
N CYS A 26 -7.59 -14.80 -19.25
CA CYS A 26 -7.51 -16.25 -19.41
C CYS A 26 -7.92 -16.67 -20.82
N SER A 27 -7.40 -17.79 -21.28
CA SER A 27 -7.77 -18.38 -22.59
C SER A 27 -9.24 -18.78 -22.70
N CYS A 28 -9.97 -18.90 -21.57
CA CYS A 28 -11.42 -19.18 -21.58
C CYS A 28 -12.28 -17.92 -21.77
N GLY A 29 -11.66 -16.73 -21.90
CA GLY A 29 -12.38 -15.46 -22.02
C GLY A 29 -12.54 -14.70 -20.68
N PHE A 30 -12.26 -15.33 -19.55
CA PHE A 30 -12.27 -14.62 -18.27
C PHE A 30 -11.14 -13.59 -18.23
N ALA A 31 -11.47 -12.32 -17.99
CA ALA A 31 -10.51 -11.24 -17.97
C ALA A 31 -10.95 -10.15 -16.99
N ARG A 32 -10.01 -9.30 -16.60
CA ARG A 32 -10.30 -8.11 -15.80
C ARG A 32 -11.25 -7.19 -16.58
N SER A 33 -12.35 -6.83 -15.97
CA SER A 33 -13.25 -5.82 -16.51
C SER A 33 -12.57 -4.45 -16.58
N LYS A 34 -12.98 -3.63 -17.56
CA LYS A 34 -12.54 -2.23 -17.61
C LYS A 34 -13.12 -1.49 -16.41
N PRO A 35 -12.31 -0.84 -15.59
CA PRO A 35 -12.82 -0.09 -14.45
C PRO A 35 -13.45 1.23 -14.90
N ASP A 36 -14.53 1.65 -14.24
CA ASP A 36 -15.17 2.94 -14.45
C ASP A 36 -14.30 4.08 -13.91
N VAL A 37 -13.63 3.85 -12.77
CA VAL A 37 -12.66 4.77 -12.19
C VAL A 37 -11.29 4.09 -12.11
N SER A 38 -10.24 4.76 -12.54
CA SER A 38 -8.89 4.20 -12.56
C SER A 38 -7.81 5.26 -12.34
N ALA A 39 -6.65 4.82 -11.80
CA ALA A 39 -5.40 5.56 -11.90
C ALA A 39 -4.70 5.20 -13.22
N GLU A 40 -4.48 6.19 -14.09
CA GLU A 40 -3.78 5.96 -15.37
C GLU A 40 -2.25 6.01 -15.23
N SER A 41 -1.75 6.92 -14.39
CA SER A 41 -0.31 7.13 -14.17
C SER A 41 -0.09 7.47 -12.71
N VAL A 42 0.94 6.87 -12.13
CA VAL A 42 1.42 7.21 -10.78
C VAL A 42 2.81 7.82 -10.91
N PHE A 43 2.99 9.02 -10.34
CA PHE A 43 4.24 9.76 -10.38
C PHE A 43 5.16 9.42 -9.19
N PRO A 44 6.46 9.75 -9.27
CA PRO A 44 7.42 9.45 -8.20
C PRO A 44 7.10 10.10 -6.84
N ASP A 45 6.37 11.23 -6.85
CA ASP A 45 5.90 11.92 -5.63
C ASP A 45 4.64 11.27 -5.02
N GLY A 46 4.12 10.20 -5.66
CA GLY A 46 2.91 9.49 -5.21
C GLY A 46 1.61 10.09 -5.76
N SER A 47 1.65 11.24 -6.43
CA SER A 47 0.48 11.77 -7.12
C SER A 47 0.13 10.88 -8.33
N PHE A 48 -1.12 10.93 -8.79
CA PHE A 48 -1.59 10.12 -9.89
C PHE A 48 -2.74 10.77 -10.66
N ILE A 49 -2.92 10.36 -11.91
CA ILE A 49 -4.03 10.81 -12.73
C ILE A 49 -5.22 9.88 -12.51
N LEU A 50 -6.30 10.41 -11.96
CA LEU A 50 -7.61 9.75 -11.89
C LEU A 50 -8.38 9.97 -13.18
N ARG A 51 -9.07 8.92 -13.63
CA ARG A 51 -10.00 8.98 -14.76
C ARG A 51 -11.34 8.35 -14.39
N ALA A 52 -12.44 9.01 -14.77
CA ALA A 52 -13.81 8.48 -14.72
C ALA A 52 -14.61 9.09 -15.87
N ASP A 53 -15.37 8.27 -16.61
CA ASP A 53 -16.31 8.70 -17.68
C ASP A 53 -15.75 9.72 -18.71
N GLY A 54 -14.47 9.62 -19.01
CA GLY A 54 -13.77 10.55 -19.92
C GLY A 54 -13.13 11.75 -19.23
N ASP A 55 -13.53 12.09 -18.04
CA ASP A 55 -12.91 13.16 -17.22
C ASP A 55 -11.62 12.68 -16.57
N LYS A 56 -10.71 13.64 -16.35
CA LYS A 56 -9.43 13.40 -15.67
C LYS A 56 -9.15 14.48 -14.65
N THR A 57 -8.55 14.07 -13.53
CA THR A 57 -8.02 14.99 -12.52
C THR A 57 -6.77 14.42 -11.89
N VAL A 58 -5.91 15.27 -11.34
CA VAL A 58 -4.77 14.83 -10.54
C VAL A 58 -5.23 14.65 -9.10
N CYS A 59 -4.77 13.58 -8.47
CA CYS A 59 -4.96 13.32 -7.05
C CYS A 59 -3.60 13.01 -6.41
N ALA A 60 -3.33 13.58 -5.25
CA ALA A 60 -2.18 13.27 -4.44
C ALA A 60 -2.70 12.65 -3.12
N PRO A 61 -2.50 11.35 -2.88
CA PRO A 61 -3.01 10.74 -1.65
C PRO A 61 -2.34 11.36 -0.44
N ALA A 62 -3.10 11.60 0.61
CA ALA A 62 -2.59 12.17 1.87
C ALA A 62 -1.48 11.30 2.50
N LEU A 63 -1.49 10.01 2.21
CA LEU A 63 -0.50 9.05 2.68
C LEU A 63 0.32 8.48 1.53
N PRO A 64 1.64 8.35 1.68
CA PRO A 64 2.50 7.76 0.66
C PRO A 64 2.26 6.25 0.52
N GLY A 65 2.71 5.71 -0.62
CA GLY A 65 2.69 4.28 -0.91
C GLY A 65 1.61 3.87 -1.90
N LEU A 66 1.95 2.90 -2.73
CA LEU A 66 1.09 2.46 -3.83
C LEU A 66 -0.27 1.92 -3.34
N TYR A 67 -0.30 1.27 -2.16
CA TYR A 67 -1.56 0.81 -1.58
C TYR A 67 -2.51 1.96 -1.21
N ASN A 68 -1.98 3.14 -0.86
CA ASN A 68 -2.80 4.32 -0.61
C ASN A 68 -3.33 4.95 -1.91
N VAL A 69 -2.62 4.81 -3.02
CA VAL A 69 -3.19 5.12 -4.35
C VAL A 69 -4.41 4.23 -4.60
N TYR A 70 -4.33 2.91 -4.34
CA TYR A 70 -5.48 2.01 -4.48
C TYR A 70 -6.63 2.38 -3.54
N ASN A 71 -6.33 2.70 -2.29
CA ASN A 71 -7.35 3.13 -1.32
C ASN A 71 -8.05 4.42 -1.78
N SER A 72 -7.29 5.40 -2.26
CA SER A 72 -7.83 6.65 -2.79
C SER A 72 -8.70 6.42 -4.04
N VAL A 73 -8.23 5.59 -4.98
CA VAL A 73 -9.03 5.23 -6.17
C VAL A 73 -10.32 4.54 -5.77
N GLY A 74 -10.28 3.63 -4.80
CA GLY A 74 -11.48 2.93 -4.29
C GLY A 74 -12.47 3.88 -3.61
N ALA A 75 -11.97 4.80 -2.77
CA ALA A 75 -12.81 5.80 -2.11
C ALA A 75 -13.45 6.77 -3.13
N VAL A 76 -12.66 7.25 -4.09
CA VAL A 76 -13.16 8.13 -5.17
C VAL A 76 -14.19 7.38 -6.04
N ALA A 77 -13.94 6.11 -6.39
CA ALA A 77 -14.87 5.30 -7.15
C ALA A 77 -16.23 5.15 -6.44
N ALA A 78 -16.21 4.90 -5.13
CA ALA A 78 -17.42 4.84 -4.32
C ALA A 78 -18.16 6.19 -4.29
N ALA A 79 -17.45 7.30 -4.11
CA ALA A 79 -18.04 8.64 -4.11
C ALA A 79 -18.67 8.99 -5.48
N VAL A 80 -17.95 8.70 -6.57
CA VAL A 80 -18.44 8.92 -7.94
C VAL A 80 -19.68 8.07 -8.23
N ALA A 81 -19.69 6.81 -7.79
CA ALA A 81 -20.87 5.95 -7.90
C ALA A 81 -22.08 6.48 -7.11
N CYS A 82 -21.83 7.26 -6.04
CA CYS A 82 -22.86 7.98 -5.29
C CYS A 82 -23.23 9.35 -5.90
N GLY A 83 -22.69 9.70 -7.07
CA GLY A 83 -23.03 10.94 -7.77
C GLY A 83 -22.14 12.15 -7.40
N VAL A 84 -21.06 11.96 -6.65
CA VAL A 84 -20.10 13.04 -6.35
C VAL A 84 -19.24 13.30 -7.58
N PRO A 85 -19.05 14.56 -8.01
CA PRO A 85 -18.18 14.88 -9.14
C PRO A 85 -16.74 14.41 -8.90
N LEU A 86 -16.07 13.89 -9.96
CA LEU A 86 -14.72 13.32 -9.88
C LEU A 86 -13.72 14.24 -9.17
N LYS A 87 -13.70 15.52 -9.56
CA LYS A 87 -12.77 16.49 -8.96
C LYS A 87 -13.03 16.68 -7.46
N GLN A 88 -14.28 16.80 -7.05
CA GLN A 88 -14.64 16.97 -5.64
C GLN A 88 -14.25 15.75 -4.80
N ALA A 89 -14.49 14.55 -5.34
CA ALA A 89 -14.08 13.30 -4.68
C ALA A 89 -12.55 13.18 -4.58
N ALA A 90 -11.82 13.59 -5.61
CA ALA A 90 -10.36 13.61 -5.60
C ALA A 90 -9.79 14.62 -4.60
N ASP A 91 -10.34 15.82 -4.53
CA ASP A 91 -9.93 16.85 -3.58
C ASP A 91 -10.14 16.36 -2.12
N ALA A 92 -11.30 15.77 -1.83
CA ALA A 92 -11.59 15.19 -0.51
C ALA A 92 -10.64 14.04 -0.13
N ALA A 93 -10.21 13.22 -1.11
CA ALA A 93 -9.25 12.16 -0.87
C ALA A 93 -7.82 12.68 -0.57
N GLN A 94 -7.48 13.89 -1.02
CA GLN A 94 -6.21 14.53 -0.70
C GLN A 94 -6.18 15.12 0.72
N ASP A 95 -7.31 15.63 1.18
CA ASP A 95 -7.46 16.26 2.49
C ASP A 95 -7.74 15.24 3.61
N PHE A 96 -7.73 13.94 3.26
CA PHE A 96 -8.04 12.88 4.22
C PHE A 96 -6.96 12.75 5.29
N ASP A 97 -7.37 12.91 6.55
CA ASP A 97 -6.57 12.55 7.71
C ASP A 97 -6.97 11.16 8.22
N CYS A 98 -6.04 10.22 8.22
CA CYS A 98 -6.32 8.84 8.60
C CYS A 98 -6.41 8.60 10.11
N GLY A 99 -6.20 9.64 10.92
CA GLY A 99 -6.23 9.52 12.36
C GLY A 99 -5.20 8.53 12.92
N PHE A 100 -5.46 8.03 14.09
CA PHE A 100 -4.54 7.26 14.92
C PHE A 100 -3.99 5.98 14.27
N GLY A 101 -2.66 5.79 14.34
CA GLY A 101 -2.00 4.50 14.08
C GLY A 101 -1.64 4.18 12.63
N ARG A 102 -1.88 5.09 11.66
CA ARG A 102 -1.54 4.81 10.26
C ARG A 102 -0.60 5.88 9.69
N MET A 103 0.68 5.54 9.52
CA MET A 103 1.74 6.44 9.01
C MET A 103 1.85 7.75 9.81
N GLU A 104 1.56 7.68 11.09
CA GLU A 104 1.58 8.81 11.99
C GLU A 104 3.01 9.32 12.17
N SER A 105 3.20 10.63 12.06
CA SER A 105 4.51 11.26 12.19
C SER A 105 4.59 12.05 13.48
N PHE A 106 5.65 11.82 14.24
CA PHE A 106 5.88 12.47 15.53
C PHE A 106 7.18 13.25 15.52
N PRO A 107 7.22 14.47 16.03
CA PRO A 107 8.49 15.14 16.32
C PRO A 107 9.18 14.47 17.51
N LEU A 108 10.46 14.11 17.34
CA LEU A 108 11.30 13.55 18.40
C LEU A 108 12.55 14.41 18.55
N GLY A 109 12.42 15.51 19.28
CA GLY A 109 13.47 16.53 19.41
C GLY A 109 13.81 17.13 18.03
N LYS A 110 15.07 16.98 17.58
CA LYS A 110 15.54 17.43 16.26
C LYS A 110 15.29 16.40 15.14
N ARG A 111 14.68 15.26 15.45
CA ARG A 111 14.41 14.16 14.51
C ARG A 111 12.90 13.97 14.35
N GLY A 112 12.50 13.27 13.30
CA GLY A 112 11.14 12.77 13.13
C GLY A 112 11.08 11.28 13.45
N ALA A 113 9.98 10.84 14.03
CA ALA A 113 9.62 9.42 14.11
C ALA A 113 8.34 9.19 13.30
N ARG A 114 8.24 8.02 12.68
CA ARG A 114 7.03 7.61 11.97
C ARG A 114 6.60 6.24 12.47
N MET A 115 5.32 6.10 12.78
CA MET A 115 4.74 4.83 13.21
C MET A 115 3.85 4.27 12.10
N ILE A 116 4.04 3.00 11.78
CA ILE A 116 3.32 2.30 10.71
C ILE A 116 2.87 0.96 11.25
N LEU A 117 1.57 0.69 11.19
CA LEU A 117 1.00 -0.61 11.56
C LEU A 117 1.07 -1.57 10.37
N ILE A 118 1.61 -2.76 10.62
CA ILE A 118 1.75 -3.85 9.65
C ILE A 118 0.99 -5.07 10.18
N LYS A 119 0.24 -5.74 9.32
CA LYS A 119 -0.56 -6.93 9.68
C LYS A 119 -0.48 -8.08 8.67
N ASN A 120 0.33 -7.94 7.62
CA ASN A 120 0.53 -8.99 6.61
C ASN A 120 1.81 -8.71 5.81
N ALA A 121 2.31 -9.72 5.09
CA ALA A 121 3.54 -9.65 4.30
C ALA A 121 3.51 -8.55 3.23
N ALA A 122 2.40 -8.39 2.50
CA ALA A 122 2.29 -7.37 1.48
C ALA A 122 2.40 -5.95 2.04
N ALA A 123 1.80 -5.67 3.21
CA ALA A 123 1.95 -4.40 3.91
C ALA A 123 3.37 -4.22 4.45
N ALA A 124 4.01 -5.28 4.92
CA ALA A 124 5.41 -5.27 5.35
C ALA A 124 6.32 -4.87 4.20
N ASP A 125 6.26 -5.55 3.06
CA ASP A 125 7.08 -5.28 1.89
C ASP A 125 6.92 -3.86 1.37
N GLN A 126 5.69 -3.33 1.34
CA GLN A 126 5.45 -1.94 0.95
C GLN A 126 6.05 -0.95 1.95
N THR A 127 5.89 -1.20 3.24
CA THR A 127 6.48 -0.37 4.30
C THR A 127 8.01 -0.39 4.24
N LEU A 128 8.61 -1.56 4.06
CA LEU A 128 10.04 -1.72 3.90
C LEU A 128 10.57 -0.98 2.65
N ASN A 129 9.84 -1.05 1.53
CA ASN A 129 10.15 -0.27 0.34
C ASN A 129 10.13 1.24 0.59
N GLU A 130 9.10 1.75 1.29
CA GLU A 130 9.01 3.18 1.66
C GLU A 130 10.17 3.57 2.59
N VAL A 131 10.46 2.77 3.60
CA VAL A 131 11.59 2.99 4.51
C VAL A 131 12.92 3.02 3.75
N CYS A 132 13.13 2.12 2.79
CA CYS A 132 14.35 2.07 1.99
C CYS A 132 14.49 3.27 1.05
N ARG A 133 13.40 3.79 0.50
CA ARG A 133 13.38 4.96 -0.39
C ARG A 133 13.50 6.29 0.33
N ALA A 134 13.03 6.37 1.55
CA ALA A 134 13.08 7.60 2.34
C ALA A 134 14.53 8.09 2.47
N PRO A 135 14.79 9.41 2.34
CA PRO A 135 16.15 9.96 2.42
C PRO A 135 16.71 9.89 3.85
N GLY A 136 18.04 9.95 3.96
CA GLY A 136 18.75 10.04 5.23
C GLY A 136 18.93 8.70 5.95
N GLU A 137 19.68 8.78 7.03
CA GLU A 137 19.96 7.65 7.93
C GLU A 137 18.76 7.38 8.84
N LYS A 138 18.46 6.12 9.08
CA LYS A 138 17.30 5.68 9.83
C LYS A 138 17.65 4.66 10.91
N THR A 139 16.92 4.72 12.00
CA THR A 139 16.82 3.65 12.98
C THR A 139 15.42 3.04 12.86
N LEU A 140 15.36 1.73 12.72
CA LEU A 140 14.11 0.99 12.68
C LEU A 140 13.83 0.37 14.04
N VAL A 141 12.60 0.45 14.49
CA VAL A 141 12.09 -0.30 15.64
C VAL A 141 10.94 -1.17 15.13
N LEU A 142 11.10 -2.48 15.23
CA LEU A 142 10.07 -3.46 14.90
C LEU A 142 9.48 -4.00 16.19
N ALA A 143 8.22 -3.68 16.47
CA ALA A 143 7.49 -4.21 17.61
C ALA A 143 6.54 -5.30 17.12
N VAL A 144 6.73 -6.53 17.60
CA VAL A 144 5.93 -7.69 17.21
C VAL A 144 5.18 -8.24 18.40
N ASN A 145 3.86 -8.26 18.29
CA ASN A 145 2.95 -8.86 19.28
C ASN A 145 1.98 -9.79 18.55
N ASP A 146 1.36 -10.68 19.29
CA ASP A 146 0.31 -11.60 18.81
C ASP A 146 -1.01 -11.46 19.59
N ARG A 147 -1.24 -10.28 20.17
CA ARG A 147 -2.48 -9.96 20.88
C ARG A 147 -3.62 -9.70 19.90
N THR A 148 -4.85 -9.87 20.35
CA THR A 148 -6.06 -9.70 19.52
C THR A 148 -6.09 -8.37 18.77
N ALA A 149 -5.63 -7.27 19.39
CA ALA A 149 -5.60 -5.94 18.76
C ALA A 149 -4.53 -5.84 17.67
N ASP A 150 -3.41 -6.54 17.83
CA ASP A 150 -2.27 -6.51 16.90
C ASP A 150 -2.44 -7.48 15.72
N GLY A 151 -3.30 -8.48 15.89
CA GLY A 151 -3.43 -9.65 15.03
C GLY A 151 -2.66 -10.83 15.61
N THR A 152 -3.35 -11.97 15.74
CA THR A 152 -2.78 -13.18 16.36
C THR A 152 -1.89 -13.99 15.42
N ASP A 153 -2.01 -13.76 14.11
CA ASP A 153 -1.20 -14.43 13.09
C ASP A 153 0.04 -13.58 12.78
N ILE A 154 1.21 -14.13 13.08
CA ILE A 154 2.52 -13.55 12.82
C ILE A 154 3.30 -14.29 11.72
N SER A 155 2.69 -15.28 11.03
CA SER A 155 3.34 -16.05 9.97
C SER A 155 3.83 -15.20 8.80
N TRP A 156 3.25 -14.01 8.62
CA TRP A 156 3.68 -13.03 7.63
C TRP A 156 5.14 -12.56 7.80
N LEU A 157 5.74 -12.73 8.97
CA LEU A 157 7.15 -12.43 9.20
C LEU A 157 8.07 -13.27 8.31
N ASP A 158 7.73 -14.53 8.10
CA ASP A 158 8.51 -15.45 7.26
C ASP A 158 8.36 -15.16 5.77
N GLU A 159 7.26 -14.51 5.37
CA GLU A 159 6.96 -14.19 3.98
C GLU A 159 7.50 -12.82 3.54
N ALA A 160 7.73 -11.90 4.49
CA ALA A 160 8.18 -10.53 4.22
C ALA A 160 9.68 -10.47 3.91
N ASP A 161 10.07 -9.64 2.91
CA ASP A 161 11.47 -9.48 2.50
C ASP A 161 12.24 -8.49 3.40
N PHE A 162 12.48 -8.85 4.66
CA PHE A 162 13.32 -8.06 5.56
C PHE A 162 14.76 -7.90 5.06
N GLY A 163 15.27 -8.82 4.25
CA GLY A 163 16.58 -8.71 3.61
C GLY A 163 16.73 -7.46 2.73
N MET A 164 15.62 -6.83 2.33
CA MET A 164 15.62 -5.56 1.62
C MET A 164 16.29 -4.43 2.42
N LEU A 165 16.15 -4.42 3.73
CA LEU A 165 16.76 -3.40 4.61
C LEU A 165 18.29 -3.40 4.49
N ALA A 166 18.91 -4.57 4.42
CA ALA A 166 20.36 -4.68 4.26
C ALA A 166 20.81 -4.31 2.83
N ARG A 167 19.99 -4.62 1.82
CA ARG A 167 20.36 -4.39 0.42
C ARG A 167 20.14 -2.97 -0.09
N ARG A 168 19.16 -2.25 0.43
CA ARG A 168 18.68 -0.98 -0.15
C ARG A 168 18.55 0.16 0.85
N GLY A 169 18.47 -0.13 2.14
CA GLY A 169 18.19 0.86 3.17
C GLY A 169 19.45 1.53 3.71
N LYS A 170 19.37 2.82 4.04
CA LYS A 170 20.34 3.49 4.92
C LYS A 170 19.92 3.27 6.38
N ILE A 171 19.89 2.01 6.80
CA ILE A 171 19.47 1.61 8.14
C ILE A 171 20.70 1.49 9.01
N MET A 172 20.78 2.34 10.01
CA MET A 172 21.91 2.37 10.96
C MET A 172 21.76 1.35 12.08
N ARG A 173 20.52 1.14 12.51
CA ARG A 173 20.19 0.19 13.57
C ARG A 173 18.80 -0.36 13.39
N VAL A 174 18.62 -1.61 13.76
CA VAL A 174 17.31 -2.27 13.89
C VAL A 174 17.18 -2.72 15.34
N TYR A 175 16.09 -2.33 15.97
CA TYR A 175 15.69 -2.84 17.28
C TYR A 175 14.42 -3.67 17.10
N VAL A 176 14.41 -4.83 17.73
CA VAL A 176 13.24 -5.69 17.76
C VAL A 176 12.72 -5.76 19.19
N CYS A 177 11.42 -5.61 19.39
CA CYS A 177 10.78 -5.65 20.70
C CYS A 177 9.34 -6.19 20.57
N GLY A 178 8.66 -6.31 21.71
CA GLY A 178 7.30 -6.86 21.80
C GLY A 178 7.28 -8.29 22.30
N ASP A 179 6.09 -8.83 22.51
CA ASP A 179 5.90 -10.18 23.11
C ASP A 179 6.48 -11.30 22.23
N ARG A 180 6.65 -11.04 20.92
CA ARG A 180 7.16 -11.99 19.91
C ARG A 180 8.44 -11.49 19.25
N ALA A 181 9.26 -10.74 19.98
CA ALA A 181 10.52 -10.19 19.44
C ALA A 181 11.50 -11.26 18.93
N GLU A 182 11.48 -12.46 19.51
CA GLU A 182 12.34 -13.57 19.11
C GLU A 182 11.92 -14.23 17.78
N ALA A 183 10.72 -13.93 17.29
CA ALA A 183 10.20 -14.47 16.02
C ALA A 183 10.55 -13.59 14.81
N ALA A 184 11.11 -12.40 15.03
CA ALA A 184 11.47 -11.41 14.02
C ALA A 184 13.02 -11.18 13.98
#